data_014f7f9fbd630da18b8c4eeace795250
#
_entry.id   014f7f9fbd630da18b8c4eeace795250
#
_cell.length_a   1.000
_cell.length_b   1.000
_cell.length_c   1.000
_cell.angle_alpha   90.00
_cell.angle_beta   90.00
_cell.angle_gamma   90.00
#
_symmetry.space_group_name_H-M   'P 1'
#
loop_
_entity.id
_entity.type
_entity.pdbx_description
1 polymer ?
#
loop_
_entity_poly.entity_id
_entity_poly.type
_entity_poly.pdbx_seq_one_letter_code
_entity_poly.pdbx_strand_id
1 'polypeptide(L)'
;NKLMYKQTFKKFSLLWSLMCLAIVLQAQIPAGYYDGAKGAKGKNLKTALFKIVSGHKALSYDELWDAYKTTDVRSDGKIWDMYSNKTNYSVNDHGGGYRKEGDMFNREHSFPKSWFNDAKPMYTDLFHLYPTDGYVNGMRSNYPYGENNGEIYSSAGGFSKKGKCTTEGYSGIVFEPNDEY
;
A
#
# COMPACT_ATOMS: atom_id res chain seq x y z
N ASN A 1 42.29 -35.14 -7.97
CA ASN A 1 40.83 -35.32 -8.02
C ASN A 1 40.16 -35.23 -6.62
N LYS A 2 40.71 -35.74 -5.55
CA LYS A 2 40.13 -35.66 -4.18
C LYS A 2 40.16 -34.24 -3.58
N LEU A 3 41.15 -33.41 -3.94
CA LEU A 3 41.29 -32.04 -3.42
C LEU A 3 40.26 -31.08 -4.05
N MET A 4 40.01 -31.23 -5.36
CA MET A 4 38.99 -30.44 -6.07
C MET A 4 37.58 -30.75 -5.56
N TYR A 5 37.27 -32.00 -5.29
CA TYR A 5 35.97 -32.43 -4.78
C TYR A 5 35.67 -31.85 -3.36
N LYS A 6 36.69 -31.82 -2.50
CA LYS A 6 36.56 -31.19 -1.15
C LYS A 6 36.35 -29.69 -1.19
N GLN A 7 36.96 -28.98 -2.15
CA GLN A 7 36.75 -27.52 -2.27
C GLN A 7 35.37 -27.19 -2.84
N THR A 8 34.88 -27.97 -3.78
CA THR A 8 33.53 -27.79 -4.36
C THR A 8 32.44 -28.06 -3.31
N PHE A 9 32.63 -29.10 -2.51
CA PHE A 9 31.68 -29.45 -1.44
C PHE A 9 31.62 -28.36 -0.32
N LYS A 10 32.76 -27.78 0.05
CA LYS A 10 32.82 -26.67 1.02
C LYS A 10 32.13 -25.40 0.49
N LYS A 11 32.29 -25.09 -0.80
CA LYS A 11 31.62 -23.93 -1.43
C LYS A 11 30.11 -24.14 -1.52
N PHE A 12 29.65 -25.35 -1.83
CA PHE A 12 28.23 -25.71 -1.87
C PHE A 12 27.59 -25.68 -0.47
N SER A 13 28.26 -26.17 0.54
CA SER A 13 27.79 -26.13 1.95
C SER A 13 27.71 -24.71 2.47
N LEU A 14 28.65 -23.82 2.11
CA LEU A 14 28.64 -22.41 2.50
C LEU A 14 27.51 -21.63 1.81
N LEU A 15 27.27 -21.92 0.53
CA LEU A 15 26.14 -21.31 -0.23
C LEU A 15 24.77 -21.76 0.34
N TRP A 16 24.63 -23.03 0.72
CA TRP A 16 23.41 -23.55 1.35
C TRP A 16 23.18 -22.94 2.73
N SER A 17 24.23 -22.76 3.54
CA SER A 17 24.12 -22.09 4.84
C SER A 17 23.74 -20.62 4.69
N LEU A 18 24.28 -19.90 3.71
CA LEU A 18 23.88 -18.52 3.42
C LEU A 18 22.42 -18.41 2.90
N MET A 19 21.99 -19.38 2.07
CA MET A 19 20.61 -19.42 1.56
C MET A 19 19.60 -19.75 2.65
N CYS A 20 19.96 -20.60 3.62
CA CYS A 20 19.13 -20.86 4.80
C CYS A 20 19.06 -19.66 5.77
N LEU A 21 20.11 -18.83 5.88
CA LEU A 21 20.07 -17.60 6.68
C LEU A 21 19.22 -16.50 6.04
N ALA A 22 19.09 -16.47 4.70
CA ALA A 22 18.29 -15.47 4.00
C ALA A 22 16.78 -15.67 4.15
N ILE A 23 16.30 -16.84 4.59
CA ILE A 23 14.88 -17.17 4.73
C ILE A 23 14.28 -16.65 6.07
N VAL A 24 15.07 -16.12 6.99
CA VAL A 24 14.62 -15.78 8.36
C VAL A 24 14.44 -14.28 8.59
N LEU A 25 14.58 -13.44 7.56
CA LEU A 25 14.27 -12.01 7.66
C LEU A 25 12.81 -11.72 7.27
N GLN A 26 11.88 -12.47 7.79
CA GLN A 26 10.50 -12.00 7.89
C GLN A 26 10.41 -11.04 9.06
N ALA A 27 9.81 -9.86 8.84
CA ALA A 27 9.49 -8.94 9.91
C ALA A 27 8.59 -9.67 10.92
N GLN A 28 9.18 -10.18 12.00
CA GLN A 28 8.42 -10.86 13.05
C GLN A 28 7.80 -9.81 13.97
N ILE A 29 6.54 -10.00 14.27
CA ILE A 29 5.87 -9.24 15.33
C ILE A 29 6.69 -9.42 16.60
N PRO A 30 7.14 -8.34 17.27
CA PRO A 30 7.91 -8.44 18.49
C PRO A 30 7.21 -9.33 19.55
N ALA A 31 7.97 -10.16 20.24
CA ALA A 31 7.42 -11.00 21.30
C ALA A 31 6.67 -10.11 22.32
N GLY A 32 5.46 -10.52 22.69
CA GLY A 32 4.62 -9.78 23.63
C GLY A 32 3.89 -8.55 23.05
N TYR A 33 4.06 -8.23 21.77
CA TYR A 33 3.44 -7.04 21.15
C TYR A 33 1.92 -6.96 21.37
N TYR A 34 1.23 -8.10 21.32
CA TYR A 34 -0.21 -8.18 21.52
C TYR A 34 -0.64 -8.65 22.91
N ASP A 35 0.27 -8.75 23.88
CA ASP A 35 -0.08 -9.29 25.22
C ASP A 35 -1.18 -8.47 25.90
N GLY A 36 -1.21 -7.16 25.71
CA GLY A 36 -2.26 -6.29 26.23
C GLY A 36 -3.66 -6.52 25.64
N ALA A 37 -3.77 -7.28 24.54
CA ALA A 37 -5.04 -7.66 23.92
C ALA A 37 -5.43 -9.11 24.17
N LYS A 38 -4.59 -9.89 24.85
CA LYS A 38 -4.78 -11.32 25.07
C LYS A 38 -6.06 -11.58 25.89
N GLY A 39 -6.92 -12.43 25.37
CA GLY A 39 -8.21 -12.78 26.00
C GLY A 39 -9.30 -11.71 25.91
N ALA A 40 -9.01 -10.51 25.38
CA ALA A 40 -9.99 -9.47 25.16
C ALA A 40 -10.94 -9.82 24.00
N LYS A 41 -12.20 -9.35 24.06
CA LYS A 41 -13.22 -9.58 23.02
C LYS A 41 -14.01 -8.29 22.76
N GLY A 42 -14.65 -8.21 21.58
CA GLY A 42 -15.55 -7.13 21.20
C GLY A 42 -14.94 -5.73 21.42
N LYS A 43 -15.65 -4.84 22.09
CA LYS A 43 -15.20 -3.46 22.35
C LYS A 43 -13.88 -3.40 23.13
N ASN A 44 -13.66 -4.33 24.08
CA ASN A 44 -12.43 -4.34 24.86
C ASN A 44 -11.23 -4.74 24.00
N LEU A 45 -11.39 -5.67 23.07
CA LEU A 45 -10.35 -6.03 22.11
C LEU A 45 -10.00 -4.84 21.21
N LYS A 46 -11.01 -4.16 20.66
CA LYS A 46 -10.81 -2.95 19.84
C LYS A 46 -10.02 -1.88 20.61
N THR A 47 -10.38 -1.63 21.87
CA THR A 47 -9.69 -0.64 22.72
C THR A 47 -8.25 -1.08 23.03
N ALA A 48 -8.01 -2.35 23.31
CA ALA A 48 -6.68 -2.87 23.59
C ALA A 48 -5.77 -2.77 22.35
N LEU A 49 -6.26 -3.17 21.17
CA LEU A 49 -5.53 -3.04 19.92
C LEU A 49 -5.23 -1.57 19.59
N PHE A 50 -6.20 -0.69 19.75
CA PHE A 50 -5.97 0.75 19.57
C PHE A 50 -4.82 1.26 20.43
N LYS A 51 -4.78 0.90 21.71
CA LYS A 51 -3.67 1.30 22.61
C LYS A 51 -2.31 0.76 22.16
N ILE A 52 -2.28 -0.45 21.62
CA ILE A 52 -1.04 -1.07 21.13
C ILE A 52 -0.52 -0.34 19.87
N VAL A 53 -1.40 -0.07 18.91
CA VAL A 53 -0.99 0.50 17.61
C VAL A 53 -0.84 2.02 17.65
N SER A 54 -1.48 2.73 18.58
CA SER A 54 -1.45 4.20 18.64
C SER A 54 -0.10 4.79 19.05
N GLY A 55 0.83 3.97 19.57
CA GLY A 55 2.19 4.40 19.94
C GLY A 55 3.19 4.46 18.78
N HIS A 56 2.74 4.35 17.52
CA HIS A 56 3.62 4.40 16.36
C HIS A 56 4.24 5.79 16.13
N LYS A 57 5.38 5.83 15.45
CA LYS A 57 5.99 7.08 14.99
C LYS A 57 5.15 7.64 13.83
N ALA A 58 4.50 8.78 14.04
CA ALA A 58 3.84 9.51 12.96
C ALA A 58 4.90 10.18 12.06
N LEU A 59 4.78 9.97 10.76
CA LEU A 59 5.58 10.65 9.76
C LEU A 59 5.01 12.04 9.47
N SER A 60 5.84 12.94 8.96
CA SER A 60 5.36 14.14 8.26
C SER A 60 4.81 13.75 6.88
N TYR A 61 4.03 14.66 6.28
CA TYR A 61 3.45 14.39 4.95
C TYR A 61 4.54 14.22 3.88
N ASP A 62 5.66 14.93 3.99
CA ASP A 62 6.76 14.82 3.05
C ASP A 62 7.61 13.56 3.26
N GLU A 63 7.75 13.07 4.51
CA GLU A 63 8.42 11.80 4.78
C GLU A 63 7.72 10.59 4.15
N LEU A 64 6.45 10.71 3.75
CA LEU A 64 5.73 9.64 3.04
C LEU A 64 6.39 9.29 1.70
N TRP A 65 6.99 10.24 0.99
CA TRP A 65 7.73 9.96 -0.25
C TRP A 65 8.90 9.00 -0.01
N ASP A 66 9.58 9.15 1.11
CA ASP A 66 10.68 8.26 1.47
C ASP A 66 10.16 6.90 1.97
N ALA A 67 9.04 6.88 2.69
CA ALA A 67 8.42 5.63 3.14
C ALA A 67 8.03 4.75 1.95
N TYR A 68 7.42 5.28 0.91
CA TYR A 68 7.02 4.54 -0.30
C TYR A 68 8.18 3.84 -1.00
N LYS A 69 9.42 4.31 -0.84
CA LYS A 69 10.62 3.65 -1.37
C LYS A 69 10.86 2.25 -0.78
N THR A 70 10.20 1.92 0.32
CA THR A 70 10.32 0.63 1.00
C THR A 70 8.99 -0.09 1.19
N THR A 71 7.88 0.63 1.33
CA THR A 71 6.56 0.04 1.58
C THR A 71 5.83 -0.33 0.30
N ASP A 72 6.02 0.43 -0.77
CA ASP A 72 5.19 0.35 -1.98
C ASP A 72 6.04 0.21 -3.26
N VAL A 73 7.16 -0.49 -3.15
CA VAL A 73 8.05 -0.78 -4.30
C VAL A 73 7.90 -2.24 -4.72
N ARG A 74 7.69 -2.45 -6.01
CA ARG A 74 7.68 -3.77 -6.63
C ARG A 74 9.10 -4.35 -6.72
N SER A 75 9.20 -5.64 -6.98
CA SER A 75 10.49 -6.34 -7.12
C SER A 75 11.38 -5.80 -8.26
N ASP A 76 10.78 -5.09 -9.24
CA ASP A 76 11.50 -4.42 -10.34
C ASP A 76 11.98 -2.99 -9.98
N GLY A 77 11.80 -2.55 -8.73
CA GLY A 77 12.19 -1.23 -8.25
C GLY A 77 11.25 -0.09 -8.64
N LYS A 78 10.08 -0.41 -9.19
CA LYS A 78 9.05 0.56 -9.56
C LYS A 78 7.99 0.67 -8.48
N ILE A 79 7.36 1.82 -8.41
CA ILE A 79 6.23 2.06 -7.51
C ILE A 79 5.06 1.16 -7.88
N TRP A 80 4.47 0.56 -6.86
CA TRP A 80 3.20 -0.13 -6.95
C TRP A 80 2.07 0.91 -6.97
N ASP A 81 1.13 0.79 -7.91
CA ASP A 81 0.03 1.71 -8.11
C ASP A 81 -1.30 0.95 -8.17
N MET A 82 -2.18 1.21 -7.22
CA MET A 82 -3.47 0.52 -7.15
C MET A 82 -4.54 1.10 -8.09
N TYR A 83 -4.28 2.24 -8.76
CA TYR A 83 -5.27 2.93 -9.59
C TYR A 83 -5.00 2.88 -11.07
N SER A 84 -3.79 2.54 -11.49
CA SER A 84 -3.44 2.49 -12.91
C SER A 84 -2.46 1.36 -13.23
N ASN A 85 -2.71 0.66 -14.34
CA ASN A 85 -1.79 -0.34 -14.90
C ASN A 85 -0.82 0.25 -15.95
N LYS A 86 -0.99 1.53 -16.29
CA LYS A 86 -0.09 2.25 -17.21
C LYS A 86 1.20 2.67 -16.56
N THR A 87 1.26 2.65 -15.25
CA THR A 87 2.31 3.30 -14.50
C THR A 87 3.55 2.42 -14.42
N ASN A 88 4.66 3.07 -14.62
CA ASN A 88 5.98 2.46 -14.49
C ASN A 88 6.90 3.43 -13.77
N TYR A 89 6.36 4.07 -12.72
CA TYR A 89 7.02 5.12 -11.98
C TYR A 89 8.27 4.63 -11.26
N SER A 90 9.34 5.40 -11.38
CA SER A 90 10.43 5.33 -10.42
C SER A 90 10.00 5.99 -9.11
N VAL A 91 10.72 5.71 -8.03
CA VAL A 91 10.43 6.27 -6.70
C VAL A 91 10.51 7.81 -6.62
N ASN A 92 11.03 8.47 -7.66
CA ASN A 92 11.15 9.92 -7.74
C ASN A 92 10.12 10.59 -8.67
N ASP A 93 9.30 9.81 -9.37
CA ASP A 93 8.31 10.31 -10.32
C ASP A 93 7.02 10.77 -9.64
N HIS A 94 7.14 11.53 -8.56
CA HIS A 94 6.01 11.97 -7.73
C HIS A 94 5.83 13.50 -7.76
N GLY A 95 4.60 13.94 -7.51
CA GLY A 95 4.31 15.37 -7.42
C GLY A 95 2.85 15.74 -7.67
N GLY A 96 2.63 17.02 -7.98
CA GLY A 96 1.29 17.59 -8.23
C GLY A 96 1.09 18.18 -9.63
N GLY A 97 2.05 18.04 -10.55
CA GLY A 97 2.00 18.65 -11.88
C GLY A 97 1.39 17.77 -12.97
N TYR A 98 0.67 16.71 -12.63
CA TYR A 98 0.06 15.77 -13.57
C TYR A 98 -1.11 16.42 -14.36
N ARG A 99 -1.26 16.04 -15.62
CA ARG A 99 -2.33 16.46 -16.54
C ARG A 99 -3.10 15.29 -17.11
N LYS A 100 -2.51 14.10 -17.08
CA LYS A 100 -3.09 12.85 -17.59
C LYS A 100 -2.54 11.66 -16.81
N GLU A 101 -3.19 10.54 -16.97
CA GLU A 101 -2.72 9.25 -16.45
C GLU A 101 -1.34 8.91 -17.02
N GLY A 102 -0.42 8.50 -16.16
CA GLY A 102 0.94 8.16 -16.50
C GLY A 102 1.96 9.29 -16.33
N ASP A 103 1.55 10.49 -15.91
CA ASP A 103 2.49 11.62 -15.73
C ASP A 103 3.33 11.48 -14.46
N MET A 104 2.71 11.26 -13.32
CA MET A 104 3.36 11.04 -12.02
C MET A 104 2.40 10.49 -10.98
N PHE A 105 2.95 9.92 -9.92
CA PHE A 105 2.14 9.49 -8.78
C PHE A 105 2.04 10.55 -7.69
N ASN A 106 1.00 10.44 -6.87
CA ASN A 106 0.82 11.24 -5.67
C ASN A 106 0.41 10.35 -4.47
N ARG A 107 0.03 10.98 -3.37
CA ARG A 107 -0.37 10.33 -2.11
C ARG A 107 -1.88 10.24 -2.04
N GLU A 108 -2.39 9.03 -2.16
CA GLU A 108 -3.81 8.75 -2.07
C GLU A 108 -4.22 8.41 -0.63
N HIS A 109 -5.25 9.11 -0.14
CA HIS A 109 -5.96 8.71 1.07
C HIS A 109 -7.13 7.79 0.69
N SER A 110 -6.98 6.48 0.84
CA SER A 110 -8.05 5.52 0.52
C SER A 110 -9.34 5.83 1.31
N PHE A 111 -9.21 6.27 2.56
CA PHE A 111 -10.26 6.96 3.29
C PHE A 111 -10.07 8.47 3.12
N PRO A 112 -10.96 9.18 2.40
CA PRO A 112 -10.74 10.57 2.02
C PRO A 112 -10.41 11.48 3.18
N LYS A 113 -9.32 12.24 3.09
CA LYS A 113 -8.86 13.12 4.16
C LYS A 113 -9.87 14.18 4.58
N SER A 114 -10.73 14.61 3.65
CA SER A 114 -11.84 15.53 3.94
C SER A 114 -12.89 14.94 4.91
N TRP A 115 -12.99 13.61 5.00
CA TRP A 115 -13.95 12.95 5.89
C TRP A 115 -13.50 12.95 7.35
N PHE A 116 -12.22 13.23 7.62
CA PHE A 116 -11.68 13.38 8.97
C PHE A 116 -10.98 14.72 9.19
N ASN A 117 -11.25 15.74 8.34
CA ASN A 117 -10.73 17.10 8.45
C ASN A 117 -9.19 17.15 8.51
N ASP A 118 -8.50 16.32 7.71
CA ASP A 118 -7.04 16.24 7.69
C ASP A 118 -6.40 15.97 9.07
N ALA A 119 -7.16 15.37 9.99
CA ALA A 119 -6.71 15.17 11.37
C ALA A 119 -5.59 14.13 11.47
N LYS A 120 -4.59 14.43 12.30
CA LYS A 120 -3.52 13.48 12.66
C LYS A 120 -4.01 12.51 13.75
N PRO A 121 -3.49 11.28 13.81
CA PRO A 121 -2.41 10.72 12.99
C PRO A 121 -2.86 10.22 11.61
N MET A 122 -4.14 10.11 11.31
CA MET A 122 -4.68 9.52 10.07
C MET A 122 -4.12 10.20 8.81
N TYR A 123 -3.85 11.51 8.86
CA TYR A 123 -3.35 12.27 7.71
C TYR A 123 -2.04 11.75 7.10
N THR A 124 -1.24 11.03 7.88
CA THR A 124 0.05 10.48 7.46
C THR A 124 0.19 9.00 7.78
N ASP A 125 -0.92 8.29 7.98
CA ASP A 125 -0.93 6.87 8.31
C ASP A 125 -0.78 6.02 7.05
N LEU A 126 0.35 5.33 6.93
CA LEU A 126 0.68 4.45 5.81
C LEU A 126 -0.26 3.25 5.65
N PHE A 127 -1.10 2.94 6.64
CA PHE A 127 -2.09 1.86 6.51
C PHE A 127 -3.26 2.21 5.57
N HIS A 128 -3.43 3.47 5.22
CA HIS A 128 -4.43 3.87 4.23
C HIS A 128 -3.94 4.94 3.25
N LEU A 129 -2.65 5.24 3.25
CA LEU A 129 -2.01 6.12 2.27
C LEU A 129 -1.18 5.31 1.30
N TYR A 130 -1.49 5.44 0.02
CA TYR A 130 -0.86 4.70 -1.05
C TYR A 130 -0.34 5.62 -2.15
N PRO A 131 0.77 5.27 -2.81
CA PRO A 131 1.13 5.94 -4.05
C PRO A 131 0.15 5.50 -5.15
N THR A 132 -0.44 6.46 -5.83
CA THR A 132 -1.33 6.19 -6.97
C THR A 132 -1.09 7.19 -8.08
N ASP A 133 -1.41 6.84 -9.31
CA ASP A 133 -1.44 7.81 -10.41
C ASP A 133 -2.20 9.06 -9.98
N GLY A 134 -1.53 10.22 -10.09
CA GLY A 134 -2.07 11.48 -9.58
C GLY A 134 -3.31 11.93 -10.31
N TYR A 135 -3.39 11.69 -11.63
CA TYR A 135 -4.55 12.04 -12.43
C TYR A 135 -5.75 11.15 -12.08
N VAL A 136 -5.54 9.84 -11.97
CA VAL A 136 -6.61 8.89 -11.59
C VAL A 136 -7.09 9.16 -10.17
N ASN A 137 -6.19 9.48 -9.24
CA ASN A 137 -6.54 9.95 -7.90
C ASN A 137 -7.42 11.22 -7.96
N GLY A 138 -7.08 12.19 -8.82
CA GLY A 138 -7.92 13.36 -9.06
C GLY A 138 -9.33 12.98 -9.57
N MET A 139 -9.43 12.00 -10.44
CA MET A 139 -10.72 11.48 -10.94
C MET A 139 -11.51 10.74 -9.87
N ARG A 140 -10.83 10.02 -8.96
CA ARG A 140 -11.45 9.42 -7.77
C ARG A 140 -12.03 10.49 -6.86
N SER A 141 -11.31 11.59 -6.62
CA SER A 141 -11.76 12.65 -5.70
C SER A 141 -12.07 12.09 -4.30
N ASN A 142 -13.23 12.40 -3.72
CA ASN A 142 -13.67 11.90 -2.42
C ASN A 142 -14.81 10.87 -2.51
N TYR A 143 -15.02 10.30 -3.69
CA TYR A 143 -16.06 9.29 -3.85
C TYR A 143 -15.74 8.03 -3.04
N PRO A 144 -16.74 7.39 -2.41
CA PRO A 144 -16.53 6.11 -1.76
C PRO A 144 -16.16 5.03 -2.77
N TYR A 145 -15.54 3.96 -2.30
CA TYR A 145 -15.33 2.78 -3.13
C TYR A 145 -16.62 1.99 -3.31
N GLY A 146 -16.78 1.38 -4.48
CA GLY A 146 -17.90 0.51 -4.80
C GLY A 146 -17.93 0.14 -6.28
N GLU A 147 -18.66 -0.92 -6.59
CA GLU A 147 -18.85 -1.46 -7.94
C GLU A 147 -19.60 -0.49 -8.86
N ASN A 148 -19.12 -0.30 -10.08
CA ASN A 148 -19.78 0.51 -11.10
C ASN A 148 -19.41 0.08 -12.53
N ASN A 149 -20.07 0.65 -13.53
CA ASN A 149 -19.86 0.32 -14.94
C ASN A 149 -18.89 1.29 -15.67
N GLY A 150 -18.30 2.25 -14.98
CA GLY A 150 -17.33 3.18 -15.55
C GLY A 150 -17.92 4.24 -16.50
N GLU A 151 -19.22 4.50 -16.42
CA GLU A 151 -19.91 5.41 -17.33
C GLU A 151 -19.51 6.88 -17.19
N ILE A 152 -18.85 7.27 -16.08
CA ILE A 152 -18.36 8.63 -15.85
C ILE A 152 -16.87 8.73 -16.17
N TYR A 153 -16.09 7.73 -15.78
CA TYR A 153 -14.65 7.68 -16.02
C TYR A 153 -14.17 6.23 -15.99
N SER A 154 -13.19 5.96 -16.84
CA SER A 154 -12.44 4.70 -16.83
C SER A 154 -10.97 5.01 -17.08
N SER A 155 -10.09 4.49 -16.25
CA SER A 155 -8.65 4.58 -16.48
C SER A 155 -8.23 3.69 -17.64
N ALA A 156 -6.98 3.77 -18.06
CA ALA A 156 -6.48 3.00 -19.19
C ALA A 156 -6.75 1.50 -19.01
N GLY A 157 -7.34 0.91 -20.04
CA GLY A 157 -7.72 -0.51 -20.05
C GLY A 157 -8.85 -0.88 -19.09
N GLY A 158 -9.57 0.10 -18.53
CA GLY A 158 -10.65 -0.16 -17.57
C GLY A 158 -10.16 -0.59 -16.19
N PHE A 159 -8.91 -0.27 -15.85
CA PHE A 159 -8.27 -0.72 -14.62
C PHE A 159 -8.95 -0.17 -13.36
N SER A 160 -9.28 1.13 -13.36
CA SER A 160 -10.14 1.76 -12.35
C SER A 160 -11.30 2.45 -13.01
N LYS A 161 -12.43 2.52 -12.33
CA LYS A 161 -13.68 3.04 -12.89
C LYS A 161 -14.37 4.01 -11.93
N LYS A 162 -15.17 4.92 -12.47
CA LYS A 162 -16.06 5.79 -11.70
C LYS A 162 -17.42 5.84 -12.38
N GLY A 163 -18.47 5.63 -11.61
CA GLY A 163 -19.83 5.60 -12.12
C GLY A 163 -20.84 5.52 -11.00
N LYS A 164 -22.09 5.31 -11.37
CA LYS A 164 -23.15 5.01 -10.40
C LYS A 164 -22.92 3.65 -9.77
N CYS A 165 -23.12 3.57 -8.46
CA CYS A 165 -23.01 2.31 -7.76
C CYS A 165 -24.02 1.29 -8.30
N THR A 166 -23.54 0.08 -8.58
CA THR A 166 -24.37 -1.05 -9.02
C THR A 166 -24.80 -1.96 -7.87
N THR A 167 -24.23 -1.76 -6.67
CA THR A 167 -24.57 -2.51 -5.46
C THR A 167 -25.89 -2.00 -4.89
N GLU A 168 -26.78 -2.91 -4.53
CA GLU A 168 -28.06 -2.59 -3.90
C GLU A 168 -27.87 -1.80 -2.59
N GLY A 169 -28.75 -0.82 -2.36
CA GLY A 169 -28.75 -0.01 -1.14
C GLY A 169 -27.98 1.30 -1.22
N TYR A 170 -27.22 1.56 -2.30
CA TYR A 170 -26.56 2.83 -2.53
C TYR A 170 -26.69 3.29 -3.98
N SER A 171 -27.19 4.51 -4.20
CA SER A 171 -27.45 5.06 -5.54
C SER A 171 -26.50 6.19 -5.96
N GLY A 172 -25.48 6.47 -5.14
CA GLY A 172 -24.51 7.53 -5.40
C GLY A 172 -23.43 7.14 -6.41
N ILE A 173 -22.57 8.10 -6.71
CA ILE A 173 -21.35 7.88 -7.48
C ILE A 173 -20.31 7.22 -6.60
N VAL A 174 -19.62 6.21 -7.15
CA VAL A 174 -18.54 5.48 -6.51
C VAL A 174 -17.33 5.37 -7.44
N PHE A 175 -16.19 5.08 -6.84
CA PHE A 175 -14.97 4.73 -7.53
C PHE A 175 -14.62 3.27 -7.25
N GLU A 176 -14.27 2.54 -8.29
CA GLU A 176 -13.89 1.12 -8.25
C GLU A 176 -12.42 1.02 -8.64
N PRO A 177 -11.51 0.76 -7.70
CA PRO A 177 -10.16 0.32 -8.05
C PRO A 177 -10.20 -1.05 -8.71
N ASN A 178 -9.06 -1.54 -9.21
CA ASN A 178 -9.01 -2.88 -9.79
C ASN A 178 -9.31 -3.96 -8.74
N ASP A 179 -9.91 -5.07 -9.19
CA ASP A 179 -10.34 -6.20 -8.32
C ASP A 179 -9.20 -6.89 -7.55
N GLU A 180 -7.95 -6.58 -7.85
CA GLU A 180 -6.80 -7.06 -7.08
C GLU A 180 -6.60 -6.33 -5.74
N TYR A 181 -7.35 -5.20 -5.51
CA TYR A 181 -7.08 -4.29 -4.38
C TYR A 181 -8.30 -4.01 -3.50
#